data_136e8d637700907d34b588a5839ed9a9
#
_entry.id   136e8d637700907d34b588a5839ed9a9
#
_cell.length_a   1.000
_cell.length_b   1.000
_cell.length_c   1.000
_cell.angle_alpha   90.00
_cell.angle_beta   90.00
_cell.angle_gamma   90.00
#
_symmetry.space_group_name_H-M   'P 1'
#
loop_
_entity.id
_entity.type
_entity.pdbx_description
1 polymer ?
#
loop_
_entity_poly.entity_id
_entity_poly.type
_entity_poly.pdbx_seq_one_letter_code
_entity_poly.pdbx_strand_id
1 'polypeptide(L)'
;MKYGINLYLWTDDMHDGLMPVLEKLKQIGFDGVEVPIFDLDQAKWARWARRLDDLGLDRTANTVIAPEHNPLSPDPAIRESAYRHMQAVIDCCATVGSSILCGPHQVALGVFTGRGATDQEWKRSVEHLRRAAEYAAGAGVVLAEEVVNRFELYHLNTLEQAIRFVDEVGHPNCRIHLDTFHAHIEEKHPADAIRRAGTRIAHVHISENDRGVPGTGSVAWDATFGALRDIDYDGWLTVEAFGNFLPKLAAATKIWRPLFDSEEQLAADAYTFLMSKWKRDPRPAGAQAAGAGLGGGTAGDA
;
A
#
# COMPACT_ATOMS: atom_id res chain seq x y z
N MET A 1 13.93 0.37 7.69
CA MET A 1 13.24 1.26 6.73
C MET A 1 13.73 0.97 5.32
N LYS A 2 12.83 0.79 4.36
CA LYS A 2 13.11 0.60 2.93
C LYS A 2 12.48 1.72 2.11
N TYR A 3 13.13 2.12 1.03
CA TYR A 3 12.62 3.12 0.10
C TYR A 3 12.13 2.45 -1.18
N GLY A 4 10.85 2.60 -1.47
CA GLY A 4 10.19 2.07 -2.66
C GLY A 4 9.66 3.16 -3.57
N ILE A 5 9.24 2.75 -4.77
CA ILE A 5 8.48 3.59 -5.69
C ILE A 5 7.43 2.75 -6.39
N ASN A 6 6.20 3.28 -6.45
CA ASN A 6 5.08 2.64 -7.12
C ASN A 6 5.24 2.74 -8.63
N LEU A 7 5.05 1.63 -9.34
CA LEU A 7 5.23 1.57 -10.79
C LEU A 7 4.07 2.17 -11.59
N TYR A 8 2.97 2.59 -10.96
CA TYR A 8 1.89 3.33 -11.65
C TYR A 8 2.38 4.60 -12.36
N LEU A 9 3.55 5.10 -11.96
CA LEU A 9 4.19 6.20 -12.66
C LEU A 9 4.58 5.83 -14.11
N TRP A 10 4.77 4.55 -14.45
CA TRP A 10 5.17 4.07 -15.78
C TRP A 10 4.19 3.08 -16.40
N THR A 11 3.43 2.35 -15.60
CA THR A 11 2.61 1.25 -16.09
C THR A 11 1.50 0.84 -15.13
N ASP A 12 0.42 0.30 -15.68
CA ASP A 12 -0.60 -0.47 -14.97
C ASP A 12 -0.45 -1.99 -15.16
N ASP A 13 0.57 -2.43 -15.93
CA ASP A 13 0.87 -3.83 -16.19
C ASP A 13 2.36 -4.09 -16.36
N MET A 14 2.89 -5.16 -15.76
CA MET A 14 4.31 -5.52 -15.87
C MET A 14 4.64 -6.12 -17.24
N HIS A 15 5.55 -5.49 -17.98
CA HIS A 15 5.99 -5.90 -19.32
C HIS A 15 7.49 -5.68 -19.51
N ASP A 16 8.09 -6.35 -20.49
CA ASP A 16 9.56 -6.36 -20.70
C ASP A 16 10.17 -4.98 -20.97
N GLY A 17 9.39 -4.05 -21.50
CA GLY A 17 9.81 -2.66 -21.71
C GLY A 17 10.13 -1.88 -20.45
N LEU A 18 9.78 -2.42 -19.25
CA LEU A 18 10.11 -1.79 -17.96
C LEU A 18 11.55 -2.06 -17.50
N MET A 19 12.27 -2.99 -18.10
CA MET A 19 13.62 -3.33 -17.63
C MET A 19 14.54 -2.11 -17.50
N PRO A 20 14.63 -1.19 -18.49
CA PRO A 20 15.46 0.02 -18.34
C PRO A 20 15.02 0.93 -17.18
N VAL A 21 13.70 1.02 -16.91
CA VAL A 21 13.17 1.79 -15.78
C VAL A 21 13.61 1.16 -14.46
N LEU A 22 13.48 -0.15 -14.31
CA LEU A 22 13.88 -0.87 -13.09
C LEU A 22 15.38 -0.74 -12.81
N GLU A 23 16.22 -0.88 -13.87
CA GLU A 23 17.66 -0.66 -13.75
C GLU A 23 17.99 0.78 -13.32
N LYS A 24 17.26 1.76 -13.86
CA LYS A 24 17.43 3.17 -13.47
C LYS A 24 17.00 3.42 -12.03
N LEU A 25 15.89 2.86 -11.57
CA LEU A 25 15.42 2.98 -10.19
C LEU A 25 16.43 2.38 -9.20
N LYS A 26 17.03 1.22 -9.56
CA LYS A 26 18.14 0.66 -8.79
C LYS A 26 19.35 1.56 -8.73
N GLN A 27 19.75 2.18 -9.86
CA GLN A 27 20.88 3.12 -9.92
C GLN A 27 20.62 4.40 -9.09
N ILE A 28 19.38 4.90 -9.05
CA ILE A 28 18.98 6.03 -8.19
C ILE A 28 19.17 5.68 -6.71
N GLY A 29 18.94 4.41 -6.33
CA GLY A 29 19.17 3.92 -4.97
C GLY A 29 17.95 3.38 -4.26
N PHE A 30 16.82 3.20 -4.94
CA PHE A 30 15.64 2.55 -4.36
C PHE A 30 15.97 1.13 -3.92
N ASP A 31 15.43 0.72 -2.77
CA ASP A 31 15.54 -0.66 -2.29
C ASP A 31 14.65 -1.61 -3.09
N GLY A 32 13.53 -1.09 -3.59
CA GLY A 32 12.58 -1.88 -4.35
C GLY A 32 11.50 -1.05 -5.03
N VAL A 33 10.56 -1.78 -5.62
CA VAL A 33 9.43 -1.23 -6.37
C VAL A 33 8.11 -1.80 -5.88
N GLU A 34 7.02 -1.06 -6.11
CA GLU A 34 5.68 -1.56 -5.86
C GLU A 34 5.02 -1.94 -7.17
N VAL A 35 4.71 -3.24 -7.30
CA VAL A 35 4.20 -3.81 -8.55
C VAL A 35 2.67 -3.82 -8.58
N PRO A 36 2.03 -3.45 -9.72
CA PRO A 36 0.58 -3.51 -9.88
C PRO A 36 0.14 -4.96 -10.15
N ILE A 37 -0.71 -5.53 -9.30
CA ILE A 37 -1.28 -6.87 -9.51
C ILE A 37 -2.72 -6.77 -9.99
N PHE A 38 -2.91 -6.71 -11.31
CA PHE A 38 -4.21 -6.80 -12.00
C PHE A 38 -4.32 -8.05 -12.85
N ASP A 39 -3.20 -8.58 -13.34
CA ASP A 39 -3.12 -9.85 -14.04
C ASP A 39 -2.89 -10.98 -13.03
N LEU A 40 -3.67 -12.04 -13.13
CA LEU A 40 -3.64 -13.19 -12.21
C LEU A 40 -2.83 -14.37 -12.75
N ASP A 41 -2.01 -14.18 -13.80
CA ASP A 41 -1.08 -15.20 -14.32
C ASP A 41 0.12 -15.39 -13.38
N GLN A 42 0.07 -16.42 -12.56
CA GLN A 42 1.17 -16.74 -11.64
C GLN A 42 2.51 -17.03 -12.36
N ALA A 43 2.48 -17.57 -13.58
CA ALA A 43 3.70 -17.80 -14.33
C ALA A 43 4.38 -16.48 -14.73
N LYS A 44 3.61 -15.44 -15.01
CA LYS A 44 4.10 -14.08 -15.21
C LYS A 44 4.78 -13.55 -13.94
N TRP A 45 4.14 -13.67 -12.78
CA TRP A 45 4.67 -13.19 -11.52
C TRP A 45 5.91 -13.95 -11.07
N ALA A 46 5.98 -15.25 -11.30
CA ALA A 46 7.18 -16.04 -11.06
C ALA A 46 8.38 -15.62 -11.96
N ARG A 47 8.13 -15.15 -13.19
CA ARG A 47 9.18 -14.57 -14.06
C ARG A 47 9.64 -13.22 -13.52
N TRP A 48 8.70 -12.36 -13.07
CA TRP A 48 9.03 -11.05 -12.51
C TRP A 48 9.77 -11.16 -11.18
N ALA A 49 9.42 -12.14 -10.35
CA ALA A 49 10.17 -12.42 -9.11
C ALA A 49 11.66 -12.59 -9.40
N ARG A 50 12.01 -13.48 -10.35
CA ARG A 50 13.41 -13.71 -10.74
C ARG A 50 14.10 -12.46 -11.29
N ARG A 51 13.42 -11.68 -12.15
CA ARG A 51 13.98 -10.45 -12.72
C ARG A 51 14.28 -9.40 -11.66
N LEU A 52 13.39 -9.22 -10.70
CA LEU A 52 13.58 -8.29 -9.58
C LEU A 52 14.71 -8.78 -8.66
N ASP A 53 14.81 -10.10 -8.43
CA ASP A 53 15.92 -10.71 -7.68
C ASP A 53 17.26 -10.49 -8.38
N ASP A 54 17.33 -10.71 -9.70
CA ASP A 54 18.54 -10.50 -10.52
C ASP A 54 19.01 -9.02 -10.46
N LEU A 55 18.07 -8.07 -10.38
CA LEU A 55 18.36 -6.64 -10.21
C LEU A 55 18.68 -6.26 -8.75
N GLY A 56 18.45 -7.16 -7.80
CA GLY A 56 18.53 -6.87 -6.35
C GLY A 56 17.51 -5.82 -5.92
N LEU A 57 16.33 -5.81 -6.53
CA LEU A 57 15.19 -4.99 -6.14
C LEU A 57 14.21 -5.81 -5.30
N ASP A 58 13.97 -5.36 -4.08
CA ASP A 58 12.85 -5.83 -3.28
C ASP A 58 11.51 -5.33 -3.86
N ARG A 59 10.38 -5.83 -3.36
CA ARG A 59 9.05 -5.44 -3.86
C ARG A 59 7.99 -5.43 -2.78
N THR A 60 7.04 -4.54 -2.96
CA THR A 60 5.68 -4.57 -2.43
C THR A 60 4.71 -4.75 -3.61
N ALA A 61 3.46 -5.01 -3.33
CA ALA A 61 2.44 -5.17 -4.35
C ALA A 61 1.22 -4.31 -4.03
N ASN A 62 0.57 -3.80 -5.07
CA ASN A 62 -0.64 -3.00 -4.96
C ASN A 62 -1.74 -3.56 -5.88
N THR A 63 -2.99 -3.46 -5.45
CA THR A 63 -4.17 -3.71 -6.26
C THR A 63 -5.36 -2.89 -5.77
N VAL A 64 -6.35 -2.75 -6.64
CA VAL A 64 -7.67 -2.19 -6.29
C VAL A 64 -8.77 -3.18 -6.67
N ILE A 65 -9.90 -3.12 -5.99
CA ILE A 65 -11.03 -3.99 -6.26
C ILE A 65 -11.94 -3.36 -7.32
N ALA A 66 -12.19 -4.08 -8.39
CA ALA A 66 -13.11 -3.67 -9.44
C ALA A 66 -14.58 -3.85 -9.03
N PRO A 67 -15.52 -3.10 -9.64
CA PRO A 67 -16.95 -3.14 -9.26
C PRO A 67 -17.59 -4.52 -9.29
N GLU A 68 -17.20 -5.40 -10.20
CA GLU A 68 -17.68 -6.78 -10.33
C GLU A 68 -17.29 -7.70 -9.17
N HIS A 69 -16.28 -7.29 -8.39
CA HIS A 69 -15.80 -7.99 -7.20
C HIS A 69 -16.06 -7.19 -5.91
N ASN A 70 -17.13 -6.36 -5.89
CA ASN A 70 -17.42 -5.53 -4.73
C ASN A 70 -17.79 -6.36 -3.49
N PRO A 71 -16.96 -6.37 -2.43
CA PRO A 71 -17.24 -7.13 -1.21
C PRO A 71 -18.43 -6.59 -0.42
N LEU A 72 -18.89 -5.36 -0.69
CA LEU A 72 -20.04 -4.73 -0.03
C LEU A 72 -21.38 -5.07 -0.71
N SER A 73 -21.34 -5.74 -1.87
CA SER A 73 -22.55 -6.08 -2.65
C SER A 73 -23.62 -6.73 -1.77
N PRO A 74 -24.90 -6.38 -1.95
CA PRO A 74 -26.01 -7.13 -1.33
C PRO A 74 -26.09 -8.57 -1.84
N ASP A 75 -25.61 -8.85 -3.06
CA ASP A 75 -25.57 -10.18 -3.65
C ASP A 75 -24.45 -11.04 -3.04
N PRO A 76 -24.77 -12.17 -2.37
CA PRO A 76 -23.75 -13.04 -1.79
C PRO A 76 -22.86 -13.71 -2.85
N ALA A 77 -23.31 -13.90 -4.08
CA ALA A 77 -22.49 -14.48 -5.14
C ALA A 77 -21.36 -13.51 -5.56
N ILE A 78 -21.63 -12.19 -5.62
CA ILE A 78 -20.62 -11.16 -5.88
C ILE A 78 -19.62 -11.11 -4.72
N ARG A 79 -20.07 -11.18 -3.46
CA ARG A 79 -19.16 -11.21 -2.31
C ARG A 79 -18.24 -12.44 -2.29
N GLU A 80 -18.76 -13.59 -2.67
CA GLU A 80 -17.95 -14.81 -2.78
C GLU A 80 -16.97 -14.74 -3.98
N SER A 81 -17.37 -14.11 -5.08
CA SER A 81 -16.47 -13.77 -6.19
C SER A 81 -15.35 -12.82 -5.75
N ALA A 82 -15.68 -11.81 -4.94
CA ALA A 82 -14.70 -10.90 -4.35
C ALA A 82 -13.65 -11.65 -3.52
N TYR A 83 -14.08 -12.57 -2.67
CA TYR A 83 -13.16 -13.37 -1.86
C TYR A 83 -12.24 -14.26 -2.71
N ARG A 84 -12.79 -14.95 -3.72
CA ARG A 84 -11.96 -15.77 -4.64
C ARG A 84 -10.98 -14.94 -5.45
N HIS A 85 -11.38 -13.74 -5.87
CA HIS A 85 -10.48 -12.80 -6.53
C HIS A 85 -9.32 -12.40 -5.60
N MET A 86 -9.61 -12.04 -4.35
CA MET A 86 -8.57 -11.71 -3.36
C MET A 86 -7.61 -12.87 -3.10
N GLN A 87 -8.09 -14.11 -3.04
CA GLN A 87 -7.21 -15.27 -2.92
C GLN A 87 -6.21 -15.34 -4.09
N ALA A 88 -6.70 -15.20 -5.33
CA ALA A 88 -5.84 -15.23 -6.52
C ALA A 88 -4.82 -14.06 -6.55
N VAL A 89 -5.23 -12.87 -6.10
CA VAL A 89 -4.32 -11.71 -5.97
C VAL A 89 -3.26 -11.97 -4.90
N ILE A 90 -3.64 -12.52 -3.75
CA ILE A 90 -2.70 -12.88 -2.67
C ILE A 90 -1.70 -13.94 -3.15
N ASP A 91 -2.14 -14.93 -3.91
CA ASP A 91 -1.25 -15.94 -4.50
C ASP A 91 -0.23 -15.32 -5.46
N CYS A 92 -0.67 -14.36 -6.30
CA CYS A 92 0.22 -13.62 -7.19
C CYS A 92 1.20 -12.74 -6.40
N CYS A 93 0.74 -12.09 -5.33
CA CYS A 93 1.57 -11.30 -4.41
C CYS A 93 2.67 -12.17 -3.77
N ALA A 94 2.32 -13.35 -3.26
CA ALA A 94 3.28 -14.29 -2.71
C ALA A 94 4.24 -14.81 -3.79
N THR A 95 3.73 -15.12 -4.99
CA THR A 95 4.52 -15.63 -6.12
C THR A 95 5.55 -14.63 -6.61
N VAL A 96 5.22 -13.33 -6.65
CA VAL A 96 6.22 -12.30 -6.99
C VAL A 96 7.22 -12.06 -5.86
N GLY A 97 7.01 -12.66 -4.68
CA GLY A 97 7.88 -12.55 -3.51
C GLY A 97 7.62 -11.29 -2.67
N SER A 98 6.43 -10.71 -2.75
CA SER A 98 6.02 -9.62 -1.87
C SER A 98 5.39 -10.16 -0.59
N SER A 99 5.73 -9.57 0.54
CA SER A 99 5.09 -9.81 1.84
C SER A 99 4.03 -8.77 2.21
N ILE A 100 3.81 -7.76 1.35
CA ILE A 100 2.82 -6.70 1.54
C ILE A 100 1.99 -6.58 0.27
N LEU A 101 0.68 -6.67 0.42
CA LEU A 101 -0.30 -6.30 -0.58
C LEU A 101 -1.07 -5.08 -0.05
N CYS A 102 -0.89 -3.93 -0.67
CA CYS A 102 -1.53 -2.68 -0.28
C CYS A 102 -2.60 -2.25 -1.29
N GLY A 103 -3.49 -1.38 -0.85
CA GLY A 103 -4.59 -0.82 -1.63
C GLY A 103 -5.92 -0.86 -0.88
N PRO A 104 -7.01 -0.35 -1.47
CA PRO A 104 -8.33 -0.34 -0.86
C PRO A 104 -9.10 -1.65 -1.16
N HIS A 105 -8.79 -2.73 -0.45
CA HIS A 105 -9.42 -4.03 -0.68
C HIS A 105 -10.78 -4.18 0.04
N GLN A 106 -11.10 -3.26 0.93
CA GLN A 106 -12.32 -3.25 1.74
C GLN A 106 -13.59 -2.88 0.96
N VAL A 107 -13.46 -2.33 -0.25
CA VAL A 107 -14.57 -1.87 -1.10
C VAL A 107 -14.13 -1.76 -2.56
N ALA A 108 -15.05 -1.84 -3.51
CA ALA A 108 -14.73 -1.56 -4.91
C ALA A 108 -14.47 -0.06 -5.14
N LEU A 109 -13.34 0.25 -5.79
CA LEU A 109 -12.92 1.61 -6.09
C LEU A 109 -13.92 2.30 -7.04
N GLY A 110 -14.26 3.56 -6.74
CA GLY A 110 -15.15 4.39 -7.57
C GLY A 110 -16.62 4.02 -7.53
N VAL A 111 -17.03 3.07 -6.68
CA VAL A 111 -18.44 2.73 -6.46
C VAL A 111 -18.99 3.59 -5.32
N PHE A 112 -20.08 4.32 -5.59
CA PHE A 112 -20.73 5.18 -4.61
C PHE A 112 -22.23 4.87 -4.51
N THR A 113 -22.76 4.93 -3.29
CA THR A 113 -24.19 4.67 -3.00
C THR A 113 -24.98 5.96 -2.73
N GLY A 114 -24.31 7.13 -2.84
CA GLY A 114 -24.91 8.43 -2.53
C GLY A 114 -25.04 8.74 -1.04
N ARG A 115 -24.46 7.90 -0.18
CA ARG A 115 -24.40 8.07 1.28
C ARG A 115 -23.13 7.44 1.84
N GLY A 116 -22.82 7.69 3.10
CA GLY A 116 -21.76 6.95 3.81
C GLY A 116 -22.07 5.47 3.98
N ALA A 117 -21.06 4.68 4.32
CA ALA A 117 -21.21 3.26 4.52
C ALA A 117 -22.22 2.94 5.63
N THR A 118 -23.13 2.00 5.35
CA THR A 118 -24.09 1.48 6.34
C THR A 118 -23.41 0.46 7.26
N ASP A 119 -24.00 0.20 8.43
CA ASP A 119 -23.54 -0.84 9.35
C ASP A 119 -23.46 -2.23 8.67
N GLN A 120 -24.35 -2.49 7.72
CA GLN A 120 -24.35 -3.75 6.97
C GLN A 120 -23.19 -3.83 5.98
N GLU A 121 -22.86 -2.75 5.29
CA GLU A 121 -21.70 -2.65 4.40
C GLU A 121 -20.41 -2.76 5.20
N TRP A 122 -20.34 -2.07 6.35
CA TRP A 122 -19.21 -2.19 7.27
C TRP A 122 -18.98 -3.63 7.73
N LYS A 123 -20.02 -4.33 8.19
CA LYS A 123 -19.92 -5.73 8.62
C LYS A 123 -19.47 -6.68 7.50
N ARG A 124 -19.98 -6.48 6.27
CA ARG A 124 -19.55 -7.26 5.09
C ARG A 124 -18.07 -7.04 4.77
N SER A 125 -17.61 -5.80 4.85
CA SER A 125 -16.20 -5.44 4.65
C SER A 125 -15.29 -6.11 5.69
N VAL A 126 -15.64 -6.01 6.98
CA VAL A 126 -14.90 -6.64 8.08
C VAL A 126 -14.83 -8.16 7.90
N GLU A 127 -15.95 -8.81 7.55
CA GLU A 127 -16.01 -10.26 7.30
C GLU A 127 -15.13 -10.65 6.10
N HIS A 128 -15.22 -9.89 5.01
CA HIS A 128 -14.41 -10.11 3.81
C HIS A 128 -12.92 -10.06 4.13
N LEU A 129 -12.47 -8.99 4.78
CA LEU A 129 -11.05 -8.80 5.11
C LEU A 129 -10.55 -9.77 6.18
N ARG A 130 -11.39 -10.22 7.12
CA ARG A 130 -11.02 -11.27 8.06
C ARG A 130 -10.68 -12.58 7.33
N ARG A 131 -11.57 -13.03 6.44
CA ARG A 131 -11.36 -14.23 5.61
C ARG A 131 -10.11 -14.08 4.71
N ALA A 132 -9.95 -12.91 4.09
CA ALA A 132 -8.80 -12.62 3.23
C ALA A 132 -7.48 -12.61 4.03
N ALA A 133 -7.47 -12.02 5.23
CA ALA A 133 -6.29 -11.96 6.10
C ALA A 133 -5.90 -13.34 6.66
N GLU A 134 -6.87 -14.19 6.98
CA GLU A 134 -6.63 -15.60 7.35
C GLU A 134 -5.94 -16.35 6.20
N TYR A 135 -6.40 -16.16 4.96
CA TYR A 135 -5.77 -16.76 3.79
C TYR A 135 -4.37 -16.20 3.55
N ALA A 136 -4.22 -14.88 3.61
CA ALA A 136 -2.96 -14.16 3.41
C ALA A 136 -1.88 -14.57 4.43
N ALA A 137 -2.28 -14.89 5.67
CA ALA A 137 -1.35 -15.40 6.69
C ALA A 137 -0.70 -16.72 6.26
N GLY A 138 -1.46 -17.62 5.63
CA GLY A 138 -0.93 -18.87 5.06
C GLY A 138 0.07 -18.66 3.92
N ALA A 139 -0.05 -17.55 3.20
CA ALA A 139 0.83 -17.13 2.11
C ALA A 139 2.00 -16.23 2.57
N GLY A 140 2.08 -15.86 3.86
CA GLY A 140 3.08 -14.93 4.38
C GLY A 140 2.87 -13.47 3.94
N VAL A 141 1.65 -13.09 3.57
CA VAL A 141 1.31 -11.76 3.06
C VAL A 141 0.52 -10.97 4.11
N VAL A 142 0.86 -9.70 4.29
CA VAL A 142 0.09 -8.71 5.07
C VAL A 142 -0.76 -7.90 4.10
N LEU A 143 -2.05 -7.81 4.36
CA LEU A 143 -2.97 -6.92 3.69
C LEU A 143 -2.91 -5.55 4.38
N ALA A 144 -2.46 -4.54 3.66
CA ALA A 144 -2.38 -3.17 4.13
C ALA A 144 -3.52 -2.35 3.48
N GLU A 145 -4.58 -2.11 4.27
CA GLU A 145 -5.82 -1.47 3.82
C GLU A 145 -5.65 0.03 3.71
N GLU A 146 -5.82 0.54 2.52
CA GLU A 146 -5.61 1.95 2.23
C GLU A 146 -6.78 2.81 2.72
N VAL A 147 -6.40 3.90 3.40
CA VAL A 147 -7.30 4.99 3.74
C VAL A 147 -7.34 5.97 2.57
N VAL A 148 -8.47 6.04 1.88
CA VAL A 148 -8.62 6.78 0.64
C VAL A 148 -9.62 7.94 0.80
N ASN A 149 -9.36 9.07 0.17
CA ASN A 149 -10.19 10.26 0.27
C ASN A 149 -11.64 10.03 -0.21
N ARG A 150 -12.57 10.85 0.29
CA ARG A 150 -14.01 10.77 0.04
C ARG A 150 -14.44 10.94 -1.43
N PHE A 151 -13.56 11.43 -2.29
CA PHE A 151 -13.86 11.62 -3.72
C PHE A 151 -13.63 10.34 -4.53
N GLU A 152 -12.92 9.37 -3.94
CA GLU A 152 -12.57 8.08 -4.55
C GLU A 152 -13.28 6.90 -3.88
N LEU A 153 -13.51 6.97 -2.56
CA LEU A 153 -14.21 5.95 -1.77
C LEU A 153 -15.18 6.59 -0.76
N TYR A 154 -16.17 5.82 -0.31
CA TYR A 154 -17.13 6.26 0.73
C TYR A 154 -17.02 5.43 2.04
N HIS A 155 -16.04 4.54 2.16
CA HIS A 155 -15.95 3.56 3.26
C HIS A 155 -14.92 3.94 4.33
N LEU A 156 -13.62 3.85 4.04
CA LEU A 156 -12.53 4.23 4.96
C LEU A 156 -11.85 5.52 4.48
N ASN A 157 -12.17 6.65 5.09
CA ASN A 157 -11.63 7.94 4.69
C ASN A 157 -10.64 8.52 5.72
N THR A 158 -10.67 8.07 6.97
CA THR A 158 -9.79 8.58 8.02
C THR A 158 -9.04 7.45 8.73
N LEU A 159 -7.86 7.78 9.30
CA LEU A 159 -7.13 6.84 10.14
C LEU A 159 -7.92 6.39 11.38
N GLU A 160 -8.81 7.23 11.93
CA GLU A 160 -9.70 6.82 13.01
C GLU A 160 -10.64 5.69 12.59
N GLN A 161 -11.24 5.79 11.39
CA GLN A 161 -12.05 4.71 10.82
C GLN A 161 -11.21 3.46 10.55
N ALA A 162 -9.99 3.62 10.03
CA ALA A 162 -9.10 2.50 9.75
C ALA A 162 -8.64 1.77 11.02
N ILE A 163 -8.33 2.49 12.10
CA ILE A 163 -8.02 1.90 13.41
C ILE A 163 -9.18 1.01 13.88
N ARG A 164 -10.39 1.57 13.90
CA ARG A 164 -11.60 0.82 14.24
C ARG A 164 -11.76 -0.41 13.34
N PHE A 165 -11.56 -0.25 12.05
CA PHE A 165 -11.76 -1.30 11.05
C PHE A 165 -10.79 -2.47 11.25
N VAL A 166 -9.48 -2.22 11.34
CA VAL A 166 -8.49 -3.30 11.53
C VAL A 166 -8.62 -3.97 12.90
N ASP A 167 -9.03 -3.23 13.93
CA ASP A 167 -9.31 -3.78 15.25
C ASP A 167 -10.56 -4.69 15.23
N GLU A 168 -11.61 -4.33 14.47
CA GLU A 168 -12.79 -5.17 14.26
C GLU A 168 -12.52 -6.38 13.36
N VAL A 169 -11.66 -6.26 12.32
CA VAL A 169 -11.17 -7.41 11.56
C VAL A 169 -10.45 -8.39 12.48
N GLY A 170 -9.63 -7.88 13.41
CA GLY A 170 -9.04 -8.67 14.50
C GLY A 170 -8.01 -9.70 14.04
N HIS A 171 -7.33 -9.47 12.90
CA HIS A 171 -6.32 -10.37 12.37
C HIS A 171 -4.98 -9.65 12.14
N PRO A 172 -3.82 -10.19 12.58
CA PRO A 172 -2.52 -9.51 12.49
C PRO A 172 -2.06 -9.23 11.05
N ASN A 173 -2.56 -9.97 10.06
CA ASN A 173 -2.28 -9.77 8.65
C ASN A 173 -3.24 -8.77 7.96
N CYS A 174 -4.14 -8.10 8.70
CA CYS A 174 -4.91 -6.96 8.20
C CYS A 174 -4.44 -5.72 8.96
N ARG A 175 -3.80 -4.79 8.26
CA ARG A 175 -3.15 -3.61 8.84
C ARG A 175 -3.48 -2.38 8.01
N ILE A 176 -2.97 -1.22 8.41
CA ILE A 176 -3.26 0.06 7.77
C ILE A 176 -2.19 0.39 6.74
N HIS A 177 -2.63 0.85 5.57
CA HIS A 177 -1.83 1.59 4.61
C HIS A 177 -2.16 3.08 4.73
N LEU A 178 -1.15 3.87 5.06
CA LEU A 178 -1.22 5.33 5.10
C LEU A 178 -0.73 5.89 3.77
N ASP A 179 -1.57 6.65 3.07
CA ASP A 179 -1.14 7.52 1.97
C ASP A 179 -1.21 8.98 2.39
N THR A 180 -0.12 9.73 2.19
CA THR A 180 0.00 11.12 2.64
C THR A 180 -0.85 12.09 1.83
N PHE A 181 -1.16 11.80 0.56
CA PHE A 181 -2.10 12.58 -0.25
C PHE A 181 -3.52 12.46 0.30
N HIS A 182 -3.98 11.25 0.58
CA HIS A 182 -5.32 11.02 1.13
C HIS A 182 -5.43 11.61 2.54
N ALA A 183 -4.43 11.41 3.38
CA ALA A 183 -4.40 11.99 4.71
C ALA A 183 -4.37 13.53 4.69
N HIS A 184 -3.70 14.14 3.72
CA HIS A 184 -3.70 15.61 3.54
C HIS A 184 -5.11 16.16 3.27
N ILE A 185 -5.95 15.42 2.55
CA ILE A 185 -7.32 15.82 2.23
C ILE A 185 -8.27 15.60 3.41
N GLU A 186 -8.15 14.49 4.13
CA GLU A 186 -9.16 14.02 5.07
C GLU A 186 -8.87 14.36 6.53
N GLU A 187 -7.59 14.36 6.93
CA GLU A 187 -7.21 14.52 8.32
C GLU A 187 -7.05 16.00 8.70
N LYS A 188 -7.69 16.43 9.79
CA LYS A 188 -7.47 17.78 10.33
C LYS A 188 -6.08 17.92 10.94
N HIS A 189 -5.55 16.84 11.51
CA HIS A 189 -4.26 16.76 12.18
C HIS A 189 -3.56 15.44 11.79
N PRO A 190 -2.97 15.35 10.56
CA PRO A 190 -2.41 14.09 10.05
C PRO A 190 -1.38 13.46 10.99
N ALA A 191 -0.47 14.25 11.55
CA ALA A 191 0.55 13.75 12.46
C ALA A 191 -0.03 13.10 13.73
N ASP A 192 -1.10 13.67 14.31
CA ASP A 192 -1.75 13.08 15.48
C ASP A 192 -2.54 11.82 15.11
N ALA A 193 -3.14 11.78 13.91
CA ALA A 193 -3.80 10.59 13.41
C ALA A 193 -2.79 9.44 13.20
N ILE A 194 -1.60 9.72 12.65
CA ILE A 194 -0.50 8.76 12.51
C ILE A 194 -0.08 8.20 13.87
N ARG A 195 0.14 9.07 14.88
CA ARG A 195 0.51 8.63 16.24
C ARG A 195 -0.55 7.70 16.84
N ARG A 196 -1.86 8.03 16.68
CA ARG A 196 -2.95 7.17 17.17
C ARG A 196 -3.01 5.83 16.45
N ALA A 197 -2.75 5.79 15.13
CA ALA A 197 -2.70 4.54 14.38
C ALA A 197 -1.55 3.65 14.84
N GLY A 198 -0.41 4.25 15.18
CA GLY A 198 0.71 3.56 15.82
C GLY A 198 1.20 2.37 15.01
N THR A 199 1.49 1.27 15.69
CA THR A 199 1.99 0.03 15.08
C THR A 199 1.00 -0.67 14.14
N ARG A 200 -0.25 -0.18 13.99
CA ARG A 200 -1.19 -0.72 13.00
C ARG A 200 -0.80 -0.36 11.57
N ILE A 201 0.01 0.70 11.37
CA ILE A 201 0.51 1.08 10.05
C ILE A 201 1.56 0.06 9.60
N ALA A 202 1.32 -0.59 8.46
CA ALA A 202 2.23 -1.55 7.85
C ALA A 202 2.90 -1.02 6.58
N HIS A 203 2.27 -0.07 5.89
CA HIS A 203 2.76 0.49 4.65
C HIS A 203 2.49 2.00 4.58
N VAL A 204 3.39 2.74 3.92
CA VAL A 204 3.25 4.19 3.77
C VAL A 204 3.54 4.60 2.33
N HIS A 205 2.57 5.23 1.68
CA HIS A 205 2.79 5.99 0.46
C HIS A 205 3.21 7.43 0.79
N ILE A 206 4.32 7.83 0.20
CA ILE A 206 4.85 9.20 0.19
C ILE A 206 4.35 9.86 -1.09
N SER A 207 3.23 10.54 -0.99
CA SER A 207 2.52 11.13 -2.11
C SER A 207 2.23 12.60 -1.84
N GLU A 208 2.56 13.49 -2.76
CA GLU A 208 2.32 14.93 -2.62
C GLU A 208 0.82 15.26 -2.79
N ASN A 209 0.39 16.42 -2.30
CA ASN A 209 -1.01 16.85 -2.37
C ASN A 209 -1.55 17.00 -3.80
N ASP A 210 -0.71 17.06 -4.80
CA ASP A 210 -1.09 17.08 -6.22
C ASP A 210 -0.68 15.83 -7.00
N ARG A 211 -0.17 14.77 -6.29
CA ARG A 211 0.36 13.53 -6.88
C ARG A 211 1.64 13.72 -7.72
N GLY A 212 2.30 14.89 -7.60
CA GLY A 212 3.58 15.20 -8.23
C GLY A 212 4.79 14.80 -7.38
N VAL A 213 5.87 15.60 -7.49
CA VAL A 213 7.13 15.35 -6.78
C VAL A 213 6.97 15.61 -5.27
N PRO A 214 7.20 14.62 -4.38
CA PRO A 214 7.13 14.82 -2.94
C PRO A 214 8.06 15.95 -2.45
N GLY A 215 7.51 16.82 -1.61
CA GLY A 215 8.24 17.97 -1.05
C GLY A 215 8.11 19.26 -1.86
N THR A 216 7.43 19.24 -2.99
CA THR A 216 7.20 20.45 -3.82
C THR A 216 5.84 21.10 -3.59
N GLY A 217 4.94 20.44 -2.86
CA GLY A 217 3.59 20.90 -2.60
C GLY A 217 3.36 21.35 -1.15
N SER A 218 2.23 20.95 -0.58
CA SER A 218 1.73 21.47 0.70
C SER A 218 1.51 20.40 1.79
N VAL A 219 1.92 19.15 1.56
CA VAL A 219 1.89 18.14 2.62
C VAL A 219 2.81 18.55 3.78
N ALA A 220 2.33 18.40 5.01
CA ALA A 220 3.07 18.77 6.22
C ALA A 220 4.18 17.75 6.54
N TRP A 221 5.20 17.66 5.70
CA TRP A 221 6.22 16.61 5.71
C TRP A 221 6.97 16.47 7.03
N ASP A 222 7.43 17.57 7.63
CA ASP A 222 8.19 17.49 8.88
C ASP A 222 7.36 16.91 10.01
N ALA A 223 6.08 17.27 10.10
CA ALA A 223 5.16 16.74 11.07
C ALA A 223 4.84 15.25 10.78
N THR A 224 4.67 14.88 9.51
CA THR A 224 4.40 13.51 9.07
C THR A 224 5.58 12.59 9.40
N PHE A 225 6.80 12.95 8.99
CA PHE A 225 7.99 12.16 9.31
C PHE A 225 8.30 12.16 10.81
N GLY A 226 8.01 13.24 11.53
CA GLY A 226 8.08 13.29 12.99
C GLY A 226 7.17 12.25 13.62
N ALA A 227 5.90 12.20 13.20
CA ALA A 227 4.93 11.23 13.71
C ALA A 227 5.29 9.78 13.38
N LEU A 228 5.84 9.50 12.19
CA LEU A 228 6.32 8.16 11.82
C LEU A 228 7.50 7.73 12.70
N ARG A 229 8.40 8.66 13.07
CA ARG A 229 9.48 8.39 14.03
C ARG A 229 8.95 8.13 15.43
N ASP A 230 7.95 8.90 15.88
CA ASP A 230 7.36 8.76 17.21
C ASP A 230 6.69 7.39 17.44
N ILE A 231 6.29 6.70 16.37
CA ILE A 231 5.71 5.35 16.41
C ILE A 231 6.72 4.25 16.05
N ASP A 232 8.01 4.57 15.96
CA ASP A 232 9.08 3.64 15.58
C ASP A 232 8.79 2.89 14.25
N TYR A 233 8.19 3.60 13.27
CA TYR A 233 7.88 2.98 11.99
C TYR A 233 9.15 2.55 11.26
N ASP A 234 9.26 1.27 10.87
CA ASP A 234 10.43 0.69 10.18
C ASP A 234 10.01 -0.17 8.96
N GLY A 235 8.95 0.23 8.28
CA GLY A 235 8.43 -0.43 7.07
C GLY A 235 8.97 0.18 5.77
N TRP A 236 8.10 0.28 4.78
CA TRP A 236 8.35 0.90 3.51
C TRP A 236 7.89 2.36 3.47
N LEU A 237 8.72 3.22 2.89
CA LEU A 237 8.34 4.55 2.42
C LEU A 237 8.33 4.48 0.89
N THR A 238 7.18 4.24 0.32
CA THR A 238 6.99 4.04 -1.12
C THR A 238 6.48 5.34 -1.74
N VAL A 239 7.24 5.90 -2.68
CA VAL A 239 6.81 7.07 -3.46
C VAL A 239 5.65 6.66 -4.34
N GLU A 240 4.53 7.38 -4.26
CA GLU A 240 3.42 7.25 -5.19
C GLU A 240 3.16 8.60 -5.87
N ALA A 241 3.21 8.60 -7.19
CA ALA A 241 2.96 9.75 -8.02
C ALA A 241 2.28 9.31 -9.32
N PHE A 242 1.55 10.21 -9.97
CA PHE A 242 0.81 9.90 -11.19
C PHE A 242 1.09 10.92 -12.28
N GLY A 243 1.42 10.41 -13.47
CA GLY A 243 1.56 11.20 -14.68
C GLY A 243 0.30 11.20 -15.55
N ASN A 244 0.30 12.02 -16.58
CA ASN A 244 -0.82 12.11 -17.54
C ASN A 244 -0.58 11.36 -18.86
N PHE A 245 0.52 10.61 -18.98
CA PHE A 245 0.88 9.87 -20.21
C PHE A 245 0.17 8.50 -20.31
N LEU A 246 -0.33 7.93 -19.21
CA LEU A 246 -1.18 6.73 -19.20
C LEU A 246 -2.67 7.17 -19.14
N PRO A 247 -3.39 7.26 -20.27
CA PRO A 247 -4.69 7.95 -20.31
C PRO A 247 -5.74 7.35 -19.39
N LYS A 248 -5.76 6.02 -19.23
CA LYS A 248 -6.71 5.34 -18.34
C LYS A 248 -6.42 5.66 -16.88
N LEU A 249 -5.15 5.61 -16.48
CA LEU A 249 -4.73 5.89 -15.12
C LEU A 249 -4.88 7.37 -14.80
N ALA A 250 -4.49 8.26 -15.72
CA ALA A 250 -4.70 9.70 -15.60
C ALA A 250 -6.18 10.07 -15.40
N ALA A 251 -7.08 9.40 -16.14
CA ALA A 251 -8.53 9.58 -15.96
C ALA A 251 -9.02 9.05 -14.62
N ALA A 252 -8.50 7.92 -14.14
CA ALA A 252 -8.85 7.35 -12.85
C ALA A 252 -8.38 8.23 -11.68
N THR A 253 -7.15 8.75 -11.76
CA THR A 253 -6.52 9.59 -10.73
C THR A 253 -6.77 11.10 -10.90
N LYS A 254 -7.49 11.51 -11.97
CA LYS A 254 -7.83 12.90 -12.28
C LYS A 254 -6.62 13.80 -12.58
N ILE A 255 -5.56 13.24 -13.16
CA ILE A 255 -4.36 13.98 -13.55
C ILE A 255 -4.55 14.55 -14.97
N TRP A 256 -4.94 15.81 -15.06
CA TRP A 256 -5.33 16.48 -16.31
C TRP A 256 -4.23 17.36 -16.93
N ARG A 257 -3.10 17.51 -16.25
CA ARG A 257 -1.96 18.31 -16.70
C ARG A 257 -0.64 17.65 -16.31
N PRO A 258 0.48 17.97 -16.97
CA PRO A 258 1.80 17.59 -16.46
C PRO A 258 2.05 18.19 -15.06
N LEU A 259 2.61 17.39 -14.15
CA LEU A 259 2.94 17.79 -12.78
C LEU A 259 4.46 17.80 -12.53
N PHE A 260 5.23 17.25 -13.47
CA PHE A 260 6.68 17.13 -13.45
C PHE A 260 7.21 17.04 -14.89
N ASP A 261 8.51 17.22 -15.08
CA ASP A 261 9.16 17.24 -16.40
C ASP A 261 9.35 15.84 -16.99
N SER A 262 9.73 14.86 -16.15
CA SER A 262 9.83 13.44 -16.51
C SER A 262 9.70 12.54 -15.29
N GLU A 263 9.29 11.31 -15.52
CA GLU A 263 9.15 10.28 -14.49
C GLU A 263 10.51 9.93 -13.85
N GLU A 264 11.58 9.94 -14.63
CA GLU A 264 12.93 9.67 -14.14
C GLU A 264 13.43 10.79 -13.22
N GLN A 265 13.16 12.05 -13.57
CA GLN A 265 13.51 13.21 -12.75
C GLN A 265 12.71 13.18 -11.44
N LEU A 266 11.39 12.92 -11.52
CA LEU A 266 10.56 12.75 -10.33
C LEU A 266 11.12 11.68 -9.41
N ALA A 267 11.48 10.51 -9.93
CA ALA A 267 12.04 9.43 -9.13
C ALA A 267 13.33 9.83 -8.42
N ALA A 268 14.24 10.53 -9.11
CA ALA A 268 15.50 11.01 -8.54
C ALA A 268 15.28 12.07 -7.46
N ASP A 269 14.38 13.02 -7.69
CA ASP A 269 14.05 14.09 -6.75
C ASP A 269 13.34 13.54 -5.52
N ALA A 270 12.37 12.61 -5.71
CA ALA A 270 11.67 11.96 -4.63
C ALA A 270 12.61 11.11 -3.75
N TYR A 271 13.57 10.39 -4.35
CA TYR A 271 14.58 9.66 -3.58
C TYR A 271 15.45 10.62 -2.76
N THR A 272 15.92 11.73 -3.35
CA THR A 272 16.68 12.76 -2.66
C THR A 272 15.89 13.37 -1.51
N PHE A 273 14.60 13.63 -1.72
CA PHE A 273 13.70 14.11 -0.68
C PHE A 273 13.59 13.11 0.48
N LEU A 274 13.33 11.83 0.21
CA LEU A 274 13.27 10.78 1.24
C LEU A 274 14.57 10.73 2.06
N MET A 275 15.72 10.73 1.40
CA MET A 275 17.03 10.73 2.05
C MET A 275 17.26 11.97 2.92
N SER A 276 16.70 13.13 2.55
CA SER A 276 16.79 14.37 3.33
C SER A 276 15.94 14.31 4.61
N LYS A 277 14.80 13.64 4.56
CA LYS A 277 13.82 13.57 5.65
C LYS A 277 14.04 12.39 6.59
N TRP A 278 14.55 11.28 6.07
CA TRP A 278 14.81 10.08 6.85
C TRP A 278 16.23 9.58 6.61
N LYS A 279 17.19 10.05 7.44
CA LYS A 279 18.57 9.53 7.39
C LYS A 279 18.56 8.07 7.82
N ARG A 280 19.11 7.20 6.98
CA ARG A 280 19.41 5.82 7.38
C ARG A 280 20.50 5.87 8.46
N ASP A 281 20.20 5.37 9.67
CA ASP A 281 21.27 4.93 10.54
C ASP A 281 21.99 3.78 9.82
N PRO A 282 23.34 3.77 9.79
CA PRO A 282 24.07 2.66 9.21
C PRO A 282 23.81 1.41 10.07
N ARG A 283 22.84 0.61 9.69
CA ARG A 283 22.64 -0.70 10.34
C ARG A 283 23.86 -1.56 10.02
N PRO A 284 24.45 -2.25 11.02
CA PRO A 284 25.49 -3.23 10.76
C PRO A 284 24.93 -4.31 9.86
N ALA A 285 25.63 -4.62 8.77
CA ALA A 285 25.30 -5.72 7.88
C ALA A 285 25.20 -7.02 8.70
N GLY A 286 23.97 -7.54 8.85
CA GLY A 286 23.78 -8.83 9.54
C GLY A 286 22.61 -8.95 10.54
N ALA A 287 21.86 -7.92 10.84
CA ALA A 287 20.69 -8.05 11.70
C ALA A 287 19.46 -8.53 10.89
N GLN A 288 19.37 -9.85 10.66
CA GLN A 288 18.12 -10.49 10.30
C GLN A 288 17.12 -10.31 11.46
N ALA A 289 15.89 -9.94 11.15
CA ALA A 289 14.81 -9.84 12.11
C ALA A 289 14.65 -11.17 12.85
N ALA A 290 15.06 -11.20 14.14
CA ALA A 290 14.74 -12.28 15.04
C ALA A 290 13.23 -12.29 15.25
N GLY A 291 12.56 -13.33 14.78
CA GLY A 291 11.14 -13.53 14.96
C GLY A 291 10.75 -13.37 16.42
N ALA A 292 9.67 -12.63 16.67
CA ALA A 292 9.01 -12.57 17.97
C ALA A 292 8.51 -13.99 18.31
N GLY A 293 9.33 -14.75 19.02
CA GLY A 293 8.93 -16.01 19.63
C GLY A 293 7.95 -15.72 20.77
N LEU A 294 6.74 -16.19 20.62
CA LEU A 294 5.77 -16.29 21.69
C LEU A 294 6.32 -17.26 22.76
N GLY A 295 6.86 -16.70 23.85
CA GLY A 295 7.22 -17.45 25.03
C GLY A 295 5.98 -17.95 25.74
N GLY A 296 5.66 -19.24 25.59
CA GLY A 296 4.72 -19.96 26.43
C GLY A 296 5.27 -20.07 27.84
N GLY A 297 4.67 -19.35 28.80
CA GLY A 297 4.88 -19.55 30.22
C GLY A 297 4.00 -20.71 30.71
N THR A 298 4.59 -21.85 31.00
CA THR A 298 3.95 -22.91 31.76
C THR A 298 3.83 -22.49 33.23
N ALA A 299 2.60 -22.51 33.75
CA ALA A 299 2.31 -22.49 35.16
C ALA A 299 2.87 -23.78 35.80
N GLY A 300 3.68 -23.64 36.82
CA GLY A 300 4.15 -24.73 37.70
C GLY A 300 3.77 -24.39 39.13
N ASP A 301 3.11 -25.33 39.74
CA ASP A 301 2.66 -25.36 41.12
C ASP A 301 3.72 -25.01 42.18
N ALA A 302 3.32 -24.21 43.17
CA ALA A 302 3.51 -24.49 44.62
C ALA A 302 2.74 -23.43 45.43
#